data_7e633210ee5662ffe60ce32d24c09578
#
_entry.id   7e633210ee5662ffe60ce32d24c09578
#
_cell.length_a   1.000
_cell.length_b   1.000
_cell.length_c   1.000
_cell.angle_alpha   90.00
_cell.angle_beta   90.00
_cell.angle_gamma   90.00
#
_symmetry.space_group_name_H-M   'P 1'
#
loop_
_entity.id
_entity.type
_entity.pdbx_description
1 polymer ?
#
loop_
_entity_poly.entity_id
_entity_poly.type
_entity_poly.pdbx_seq_one_letter_code
_entity_poly.pdbx_strand_id
1 'polypeptide(L)'
;GKSYRIPADAKKPTDGRAKENYELRYLKWDDTVIGTINPSNEVNFTAPNFNNVVSLYTHGTTYWSAEQFTEFLSERVVSRDRRDIERILFRCGLSHYDVQQIAEITHGIHPKDLLWIANKKSDTLSSTMTAVFASVFHQKIDLQGDSLDTPEGYNIKRYGVMDGRYGIYKQRINPLVTDVESEIAVYLLAKRLGVPCCPAVRADKNTVFSVFLYDFSKEYVVHFRRFFNGGRGDNEYQNLINVRPQYRDDIAQMILLDFITRQDDRHLSNIAVKISGKEESFYP
;
A
#
# COMPACT_ATOMS: atom_id res chain seq x y z
N GLY A 1 10.70 -10.33 29.97
CA GLY A 1 10.58 -8.94 29.58
C GLY A 1 11.89 -8.23 29.75
N LYS A 2 12.62 -7.97 28.64
CA LYS A 2 13.78 -7.06 28.66
C LYS A 2 13.23 -5.68 28.39
N SER A 3 13.21 -4.80 29.42
CA SER A 3 12.94 -3.39 29.23
C SER A 3 14.12 -2.75 28.46
N TYR A 4 13.85 -2.25 27.28
CA TYR A 4 14.81 -1.42 26.54
C TYR A 4 14.89 -0.06 27.26
N ARG A 5 16.05 0.26 27.86
CA ARG A 5 16.35 1.61 28.31
C ARG A 5 16.78 2.43 27.09
N ILE A 6 16.04 3.52 26.85
CA ILE A 6 16.43 4.55 25.86
C ILE A 6 17.75 5.16 26.34
N PRO A 7 18.77 5.30 25.49
CA PRO A 7 19.99 6.01 25.85
C PRO A 7 19.70 7.45 26.26
N ALA A 8 20.29 7.94 27.33
CA ALA A 8 20.07 9.26 27.91
C ALA A 8 20.48 10.43 26.98
N ASP A 9 21.19 10.15 25.90
CA ASP A 9 21.72 11.14 24.95
C ASP A 9 20.91 11.27 23.66
N ALA A 10 19.74 10.64 23.55
CA ALA A 10 18.85 10.87 22.43
C ALA A 10 18.36 12.33 22.49
N LYS A 11 18.88 13.19 21.63
CA LYS A 11 18.39 14.58 21.47
C LYS A 11 16.88 14.49 21.26
N LYS A 12 16.11 15.05 22.21
CA LYS A 12 14.66 15.23 22.03
C LYS A 12 14.45 15.90 20.68
N PRO A 13 13.52 15.42 19.85
CA PRO A 13 13.10 16.16 18.66
C PRO A 13 12.70 17.56 19.13
N THR A 14 13.39 18.55 18.66
CA THR A 14 13.00 19.95 18.93
C THR A 14 11.71 20.19 18.18
N ASP A 15 10.65 20.48 18.91
CA ASP A 15 9.31 20.86 18.45
C ASP A 15 9.31 22.27 17.81
N GLY A 16 10.34 22.56 17.06
CA GLY A 16 10.71 23.84 16.49
C GLY A 16 10.67 23.90 14.97
N ARG A 17 9.81 23.13 14.29
CA ARG A 17 9.46 23.48 12.91
C ARG A 17 8.49 24.64 12.97
N ALA A 18 9.02 25.85 12.71
CA ALA A 18 8.24 27.04 12.40
C ALA A 18 7.07 26.64 11.50
N LYS A 19 5.89 27.28 11.70
CA LYS A 19 4.78 27.25 10.76
C LYS A 19 5.32 27.69 9.39
N GLU A 20 5.83 26.74 8.62
CA GLU A 20 6.12 26.99 7.22
C GLU A 20 4.81 27.40 6.58
N ASN A 21 4.82 28.49 5.85
CA ASN A 21 3.74 28.89 4.96
C ASN A 21 3.39 27.67 4.12
N TYR A 22 2.28 26.99 4.45
CA TYR A 22 1.81 25.84 3.69
C TYR A 22 1.43 26.32 2.29
N GLU A 23 2.39 26.25 1.40
CA GLU A 23 2.17 26.49 -0.02
C GLU A 23 1.23 25.40 -0.56
N LEU A 24 0.50 25.76 -1.61
CA LEU A 24 -0.36 24.84 -2.36
C LEU A 24 0.45 23.63 -2.80
N ARG A 25 0.01 22.41 -2.43
CA ARG A 25 0.60 21.16 -2.90
C ARG A 25 -0.19 20.64 -4.10
N TYR A 26 0.34 19.64 -4.78
CA TYR A 26 -0.23 19.12 -6.01
C TYR A 26 -0.44 17.61 -5.91
N LEU A 27 -1.64 17.16 -6.23
CA LEU A 27 -1.87 15.74 -6.48
C LEU A 27 -1.53 15.47 -7.94
N LYS A 28 -0.65 14.50 -8.16
CA LYS A 28 -0.16 14.17 -9.50
C LYS A 28 -0.39 12.70 -9.81
N TRP A 29 -0.54 12.44 -11.10
CA TRP A 29 -0.41 11.13 -11.70
C TRP A 29 0.86 11.14 -12.54
N ASP A 30 1.86 10.34 -12.16
CA ASP A 30 3.20 10.47 -12.71
C ASP A 30 3.65 11.95 -12.65
N ASP A 31 4.06 12.57 -13.72
CA ASP A 31 4.46 13.99 -13.75
C ASP A 31 3.30 14.96 -14.06
N THR A 32 2.09 14.46 -14.29
CA THR A 32 0.93 15.27 -14.64
C THR A 32 0.14 15.69 -13.39
N VAL A 33 -0.08 17.00 -13.23
CA VAL A 33 -0.96 17.53 -12.18
C VAL A 33 -2.41 17.20 -12.50
N ILE A 34 -3.09 16.51 -11.59
CA ILE A 34 -4.51 16.16 -11.68
C ILE A 34 -5.38 16.90 -10.68
N GLY A 35 -4.76 17.52 -9.67
CA GLY A 35 -5.44 18.30 -8.65
C GLY A 35 -4.50 19.15 -7.83
N THR A 36 -5.06 20.03 -7.02
CA THR A 36 -4.37 20.88 -6.06
C THR A 36 -4.84 20.59 -4.66
N ILE A 37 -3.95 20.65 -3.68
CA ILE A 37 -4.22 20.41 -2.26
C ILE A 37 -3.97 21.72 -1.52
N ASN A 38 -5.02 22.25 -0.90
CA ASN A 38 -4.93 23.49 -0.16
C ASN A 38 -4.34 23.27 1.27
N PRO A 39 -4.01 24.33 2.00
CA PRO A 39 -3.48 24.23 3.37
C PRO A 39 -4.41 23.53 4.37
N SER A 40 -5.72 23.47 4.08
CA SER A 40 -6.70 22.74 4.89
C SER A 40 -6.79 21.24 4.51
N ASN A 41 -5.90 20.74 3.63
CA ASN A 41 -5.91 19.37 3.12
C ASN A 41 -7.16 18.99 2.31
N GLU A 42 -7.81 19.95 1.68
CA GLU A 42 -8.87 19.70 0.72
C GLU A 42 -8.27 19.62 -0.69
N VAL A 43 -8.82 18.74 -1.52
CA VAL A 43 -8.33 18.51 -2.88
C VAL A 43 -9.34 19.05 -3.90
N ASN A 44 -8.85 19.88 -4.81
CA ASN A 44 -9.61 20.32 -5.97
C ASN A 44 -9.03 19.66 -7.23
N PHE A 45 -9.78 18.79 -7.87
CA PHE A 45 -9.36 18.09 -9.07
C PHE A 45 -9.56 18.95 -10.31
N THR A 46 -8.52 19.04 -11.12
CA THR A 46 -8.56 19.63 -12.46
C THR A 46 -8.84 18.58 -13.53
N ALA A 47 -8.54 17.29 -13.24
CA ALA A 47 -8.73 16.16 -14.14
C ALA A 47 -9.21 14.91 -13.37
N PRO A 48 -10.45 14.88 -12.82
CA PRO A 48 -10.95 13.77 -12.02
C PRO A 48 -11.10 12.46 -12.81
N ASN A 49 -11.24 12.55 -14.13
CA ASN A 49 -11.36 11.42 -15.05
C ASN A 49 -10.11 11.27 -15.94
N PHE A 50 -8.93 11.58 -15.41
CA PHE A 50 -7.67 11.56 -16.17
C PHE A 50 -7.39 10.19 -16.82
N ASN A 51 -7.62 9.12 -16.08
CA ASN A 51 -7.57 7.74 -16.57
C ASN A 51 -8.47 6.84 -15.71
N ASN A 52 -8.56 5.55 -16.06
CA ASN A 52 -9.40 4.58 -15.34
C ASN A 52 -9.06 4.47 -13.85
N VAL A 53 -7.78 4.51 -13.49
CA VAL A 53 -7.35 4.41 -12.09
C VAL A 53 -7.76 5.65 -11.31
N VAL A 54 -7.48 6.84 -11.82
CA VAL A 54 -7.87 8.11 -11.18
C VAL A 54 -9.39 8.19 -11.04
N SER A 55 -10.14 7.78 -12.08
CA SER A 55 -11.61 7.75 -12.04
C SER A 55 -12.16 6.85 -10.92
N LEU A 56 -11.49 5.72 -10.64
CA LEU A 56 -11.87 4.82 -9.54
C LEU A 56 -11.60 5.42 -8.15
N TYR A 57 -10.59 6.27 -8.01
CA TYR A 57 -10.34 6.99 -6.76
C TYR A 57 -11.27 8.19 -6.58
N THR A 58 -11.53 8.92 -7.63
CA THR A 58 -12.32 10.17 -7.58
C THR A 58 -13.82 9.96 -7.70
N HIS A 59 -14.25 8.84 -8.31
CA HIS A 59 -15.65 8.61 -8.74
C HIS A 59 -16.21 9.78 -9.56
N GLY A 60 -15.35 10.49 -10.31
CA GLY A 60 -15.70 11.65 -11.12
C GLY A 60 -15.96 12.93 -10.33
N THR A 61 -15.78 12.94 -9.00
CA THR A 61 -15.92 14.17 -8.21
C THR A 61 -14.75 15.13 -8.48
N THR A 62 -15.04 16.42 -8.46
CA THR A 62 -14.03 17.47 -8.62
C THR A 62 -13.45 17.96 -7.30
N TYR A 63 -13.91 17.41 -6.18
CA TYR A 63 -13.52 17.85 -4.86
C TYR A 63 -13.47 16.69 -3.86
N TRP A 64 -12.44 16.70 -3.00
CA TRP A 64 -12.40 15.91 -1.77
C TRP A 64 -12.29 16.83 -0.56
N SER A 65 -13.05 16.54 0.48
CA SER A 65 -12.85 17.12 1.81
C SER A 65 -11.52 16.64 2.42
N ALA A 66 -11.07 17.32 3.47
CA ALA A 66 -9.89 16.90 4.24
C ALA A 66 -10.02 15.46 4.78
N GLU A 67 -11.23 15.03 5.14
CA GLU A 67 -11.51 13.67 5.61
C GLU A 67 -11.32 12.64 4.50
N GLN A 68 -11.88 12.89 3.31
CA GLN A 68 -11.74 12.02 2.14
C GLN A 68 -10.28 11.93 1.69
N PHE A 69 -9.56 13.04 1.74
CA PHE A 69 -8.12 13.03 1.43
C PHE A 69 -7.32 12.26 2.50
N THR A 70 -7.65 12.42 3.78
CA THR A 70 -7.02 11.64 4.86
C THR A 70 -7.31 10.15 4.72
N GLU A 71 -8.52 9.77 4.33
CA GLU A 71 -8.86 8.37 4.01
C GLU A 71 -8.03 7.83 2.85
N PHE A 72 -7.90 8.61 1.77
CA PHE A 72 -7.01 8.25 0.65
C PHE A 72 -5.55 8.04 1.12
N LEU A 73 -5.01 8.94 1.93
CA LEU A 73 -3.66 8.84 2.47
C LEU A 73 -3.48 7.63 3.38
N SER A 74 -4.48 7.29 4.19
CA SER A 74 -4.40 6.17 5.14
C SER A 74 -4.17 4.81 4.46
N GLU A 75 -4.54 4.68 3.19
CA GLU A 75 -4.29 3.49 2.38
C GLU A 75 -2.90 3.49 1.71
N ARG A 76 -2.13 4.54 1.90
CA ARG A 76 -0.84 4.78 1.22
C ARG A 76 0.32 4.94 2.19
N VAL A 77 0.06 4.88 3.48
CA VAL A 77 1.08 4.99 4.54
C VAL A 77 1.17 3.69 5.32
N VAL A 78 2.25 3.52 6.07
CA VAL A 78 2.42 2.38 6.96
C VAL A 78 1.24 2.26 7.93
N SER A 79 0.72 1.05 8.16
CA SER A 79 -0.42 0.82 9.05
C SER A 79 -0.08 1.15 10.51
N ARG A 80 -1.04 1.78 11.21
CA ARG A 80 -0.95 2.03 12.65
C ARG A 80 -0.84 0.74 13.47
N ASP A 81 -1.47 -0.33 13.02
CA ASP A 81 -1.53 -1.62 13.73
C ASP A 81 -0.27 -2.46 13.53
N ARG A 82 0.72 -1.93 12.84
CA ARG A 82 1.96 -2.64 12.60
C ARG A 82 2.76 -2.80 13.90
N ARG A 83 3.26 -4.01 14.16
CA ARG A 83 3.98 -4.34 15.42
C ARG A 83 5.21 -3.48 15.69
N ASP A 84 5.91 -3.07 14.64
CA ASP A 84 7.15 -2.30 14.72
C ASP A 84 6.92 -0.80 14.45
N ILE A 85 5.68 -0.32 14.48
CA ILE A 85 5.33 1.05 14.13
C ILE A 85 6.06 2.09 14.97
N GLU A 86 6.13 1.91 16.28
CA GLU A 86 6.81 2.86 17.17
C GLU A 86 8.31 2.99 16.83
N ARG A 87 8.96 1.87 16.50
CA ARG A 87 10.35 1.86 16.08
C ARG A 87 10.55 2.57 14.73
N ILE A 88 9.66 2.34 13.78
CA ILE A 88 9.68 3.01 12.46
C ILE A 88 9.51 4.52 12.64
N LEU A 89 8.48 4.94 13.37
CA LEU A 89 8.21 6.36 13.63
C LEU A 89 9.40 7.05 14.31
N PHE A 90 9.95 6.43 15.36
CA PHE A 90 11.11 6.97 16.07
C PHE A 90 12.32 7.19 15.13
N ARG A 91 12.64 6.21 14.27
CA ARG A 91 13.75 6.33 13.31
C ARG A 91 13.51 7.38 12.23
N CYS A 92 12.26 7.61 11.88
CA CYS A 92 11.87 8.66 10.94
C CYS A 92 11.70 10.03 11.58
N GLY A 93 12.01 10.16 12.89
CA GLY A 93 11.91 11.42 13.63
C GLY A 93 10.49 11.83 13.99
N LEU A 94 9.54 10.88 13.95
CA LEU A 94 8.14 11.12 14.32
C LEU A 94 7.90 10.68 15.77
N SER A 95 7.23 11.54 16.55
CA SER A 95 6.91 11.27 17.96
C SER A 95 5.61 10.47 18.16
N HIS A 96 4.74 10.46 17.17
CA HIS A 96 3.44 9.77 17.19
C HIS A 96 2.99 9.44 15.77
N TYR A 97 2.00 8.57 15.66
CA TYR A 97 1.41 8.21 14.39
C TYR A 97 0.46 9.31 13.90
N ASP A 98 0.78 9.89 12.76
CA ASP A 98 -0.02 10.87 12.05
C ASP A 98 0.05 10.60 10.55
N VAL A 99 -1.10 10.30 9.95
CA VAL A 99 -1.21 9.94 8.52
C VAL A 99 -0.65 11.03 7.62
N GLN A 100 -0.93 12.29 7.94
CA GLN A 100 -0.51 13.41 7.09
C GLN A 100 0.99 13.63 7.17
N GLN A 101 1.59 13.61 8.38
CA GLN A 101 3.03 13.71 8.55
C GLN A 101 3.79 12.57 7.88
N ILE A 102 3.26 11.34 7.98
CA ILE A 102 3.83 10.19 7.29
C ILE A 102 3.75 10.39 5.77
N ALA A 103 2.58 10.82 5.26
CA ALA A 103 2.39 11.08 3.84
C ALA A 103 3.22 12.25 3.31
N GLU A 104 3.55 13.24 4.13
CA GLU A 104 4.50 14.32 3.78
C GLU A 104 5.92 13.77 3.55
N ILE A 105 6.36 12.81 4.37
CA ILE A 105 7.67 12.17 4.22
C ILE A 105 7.71 11.23 3.02
N THR A 106 6.66 10.44 2.82
CA THR A 106 6.57 9.43 1.76
C THR A 106 6.00 9.97 0.46
N HIS A 107 5.55 11.24 0.44
CA HIS A 107 4.81 11.84 -0.67
C HIS A 107 3.54 11.06 -1.06
N GLY A 108 3.04 10.21 -0.19
CA GLY A 108 1.92 9.31 -0.47
C GLY A 108 2.20 8.37 -1.65
N ILE A 109 3.46 8.17 -2.03
CA ILE A 109 3.86 7.25 -3.11
C ILE A 109 3.55 5.82 -2.67
N HIS A 110 2.97 5.03 -3.59
CA HIS A 110 2.63 3.65 -3.34
C HIS A 110 2.89 2.79 -4.60
N PRO A 111 3.40 1.56 -4.48
CA PRO A 111 3.72 0.73 -5.65
C PRO A 111 2.49 0.27 -6.47
N LYS A 112 1.26 0.49 -6.00
CA LYS A 112 0.04 0.10 -6.72
C LYS A 112 -0.30 0.98 -7.93
N ASP A 113 0.17 2.24 -7.93
CA ASP A 113 -0.20 3.22 -8.96
C ASP A 113 0.83 4.37 -9.03
N LEU A 114 0.56 5.36 -9.87
CA LEU A 114 1.41 6.55 -10.05
C LEU A 114 0.85 7.82 -9.39
N LEU A 115 -0.11 7.68 -8.45
CA LEU A 115 -0.61 8.81 -7.66
C LEU A 115 0.37 9.19 -6.56
N TRP A 116 0.66 10.47 -6.42
CA TRP A 116 1.54 10.99 -5.38
C TRP A 116 1.33 12.49 -5.12
N ILE A 117 1.92 12.99 -4.02
CA ILE A 117 1.84 14.38 -3.60
C ILE A 117 3.15 15.08 -3.88
N ALA A 118 3.11 16.10 -4.74
CA ALA A 118 4.24 16.98 -5.03
C ALA A 118 4.14 18.26 -4.22
N ASN A 119 5.27 18.71 -3.69
CA ASN A 119 5.35 20.00 -3.00
C ASN A 119 5.40 21.16 -3.99
N LYS A 120 5.97 20.94 -5.17
CA LYS A 120 6.02 21.92 -6.27
C LYS A 120 5.46 21.33 -7.55
N LYS A 121 4.87 22.18 -8.37
CA LYS A 121 4.37 21.77 -9.68
C LYS A 121 5.45 21.18 -10.59
N SER A 122 6.70 21.59 -10.41
CA SER A 122 7.86 21.11 -11.17
C SER A 122 8.44 19.78 -10.70
N ASP A 123 8.08 19.29 -9.50
CA ASP A 123 8.61 18.03 -8.98
C ASP A 123 8.20 16.88 -9.87
N THR A 124 9.11 15.92 -10.08
CA THR A 124 8.86 14.72 -10.89
C THR A 124 8.79 13.47 -10.02
N LEU A 125 7.97 12.50 -10.42
CA LEU A 125 7.84 11.24 -9.70
C LEU A 125 9.18 10.51 -9.68
N SER A 126 9.91 10.47 -10.79
CA SER A 126 11.19 9.76 -10.89
C SER A 126 12.24 10.30 -9.91
N SER A 127 12.34 11.63 -9.73
CA SER A 127 13.27 12.22 -8.76
C SER A 127 12.82 11.98 -7.31
N THR A 128 11.53 11.98 -7.06
CA THR A 128 10.94 11.73 -5.74
C THR A 128 11.02 10.25 -5.37
N MET A 129 10.70 9.34 -6.30
CA MET A 129 10.87 7.90 -6.11
C MET A 129 12.33 7.53 -5.86
N THR A 130 13.29 8.20 -6.48
CA THR A 130 14.71 7.94 -6.24
C THR A 130 15.10 8.25 -4.79
N ALA A 131 14.52 9.25 -4.17
CA ALA A 131 14.78 9.57 -2.77
C ALA A 131 14.08 8.61 -1.78
N VAL A 132 12.84 8.18 -2.08
CA VAL A 132 11.97 7.42 -1.17
C VAL A 132 11.97 5.92 -1.52
N PHE A 133 11.83 5.56 -2.79
CA PHE A 133 11.71 4.18 -3.27
C PHE A 133 12.99 3.55 -3.82
N ALA A 134 13.97 4.34 -4.29
CA ALA A 134 15.24 3.75 -4.73
C ALA A 134 15.94 3.03 -3.57
N SER A 135 15.77 3.53 -2.34
CA SER A 135 16.23 2.84 -1.15
C SER A 135 15.50 1.51 -0.92
N VAL A 136 14.24 1.38 -1.33
CA VAL A 136 13.44 0.18 -1.12
C VAL A 136 13.68 -0.86 -2.22
N PHE A 137 13.80 -0.44 -3.47
CA PHE A 137 13.89 -1.35 -4.62
C PHE A 137 15.32 -1.63 -5.09
N HIS A 138 16.29 -0.78 -4.79
CA HIS A 138 17.66 -0.89 -5.29
C HIS A 138 18.73 -1.16 -4.24
N GLN A 139 18.43 -1.08 -2.95
CA GLN A 139 19.39 -1.45 -1.91
C GLN A 139 19.38 -2.94 -1.63
N LYS A 140 20.58 -3.48 -1.29
CA LYS A 140 20.69 -4.74 -0.55
C LYS A 140 19.77 -4.66 0.65
N ILE A 141 18.77 -5.52 0.64
CA ILE A 141 17.70 -5.49 1.61
C ILE A 141 18.28 -5.78 3.00
N ASP A 142 18.47 -4.75 3.77
CA ASP A 142 18.60 -4.90 5.20
C ASP A 142 17.23 -5.30 5.75
N LEU A 143 17.12 -6.56 6.18
CA LEU A 143 15.89 -7.10 6.78
C LEU A 143 15.50 -6.40 8.08
N GLN A 144 16.29 -5.45 8.56
CA GLN A 144 16.01 -4.59 9.71
C GLN A 144 15.60 -3.17 9.32
N GLY A 145 15.40 -2.91 8.02
CA GLY A 145 15.04 -1.58 7.53
C GLY A 145 13.74 -1.07 8.13
N ASP A 146 13.84 0.00 8.89
CA ASP A 146 12.71 0.70 9.49
C ASP A 146 12.38 1.89 8.59
N SER A 147 11.65 1.63 7.53
CA SER A 147 11.21 2.64 6.57
C SER A 147 9.70 2.84 6.67
N LEU A 148 9.24 4.08 6.45
CA LEU A 148 7.82 4.39 6.30
C LEU A 148 7.24 3.79 5.01
N ASP A 149 8.11 3.47 4.03
CA ASP A 149 7.74 2.84 2.77
C ASP A 149 7.65 1.32 2.94
N THR A 150 6.65 0.86 3.65
CA THR A 150 6.45 -0.56 3.91
C THR A 150 5.01 -0.97 3.61
N PRO A 151 4.79 -2.25 3.25
CA PRO A 151 3.45 -2.76 3.03
C PRO A 151 2.57 -2.63 4.26
N GLU A 152 1.28 -2.47 4.05
CA GLU A 152 0.27 -2.48 5.10
C GLU A 152 0.21 -3.82 5.84
N GLY A 153 -0.37 -3.81 7.05
CA GLY A 153 -0.68 -4.98 7.86
C GLY A 153 0.24 -5.17 9.06
N TYR A 154 -0.17 -6.09 9.93
CA TYR A 154 0.37 -6.29 11.28
C TYR A 154 1.81 -6.86 11.30
N ASN A 155 2.13 -7.76 10.38
CA ASN A 155 3.43 -8.43 10.37
C ASN A 155 4.55 -7.53 9.84
N ILE A 156 5.79 -7.82 10.20
CA ILE A 156 6.97 -7.16 9.66
C ILE A 156 7.08 -7.51 8.18
N LYS A 157 6.86 -6.52 7.34
CA LYS A 157 6.86 -6.65 5.88
C LYS A 157 7.67 -5.52 5.27
N ARG A 158 8.19 -5.73 4.06
CA ARG A 158 8.79 -4.67 3.25
C ARG A 158 8.81 -5.03 1.78
N TYR A 159 8.82 -4.02 0.96
CA TYR A 159 9.00 -4.16 -0.46
C TYR A 159 10.43 -4.58 -0.80
N GLY A 160 10.60 -5.29 -1.91
CA GLY A 160 11.92 -5.63 -2.40
C GLY A 160 11.91 -6.40 -3.70
N VAL A 161 13.12 -6.83 -4.09
CA VAL A 161 13.38 -7.56 -5.33
C VAL A 161 14.04 -8.88 -5.01
N MET A 162 13.59 -9.96 -5.61
CA MET A 162 14.21 -11.28 -5.56
C MET A 162 14.20 -11.88 -6.97
N ASP A 163 15.35 -12.28 -7.47
CA ASP A 163 15.55 -12.84 -8.82
C ASP A 163 14.93 -11.94 -9.92
N GLY A 164 15.11 -10.61 -9.81
CA GLY A 164 14.59 -9.63 -10.75
C GLY A 164 13.07 -9.38 -10.67
N ARG A 165 12.35 -10.00 -9.72
CA ARG A 165 10.93 -9.82 -9.52
C ARG A 165 10.65 -8.97 -8.29
N TYR A 166 9.73 -8.04 -8.42
CA TYR A 166 9.25 -7.21 -7.32
C TYR A 166 8.27 -7.96 -6.44
N GLY A 167 8.23 -7.62 -5.16
CA GLY A 167 7.32 -8.26 -4.21
C GLY A 167 7.46 -7.75 -2.79
N ILE A 168 6.95 -8.55 -1.87
CA ILE A 168 6.95 -8.26 -0.44
C ILE A 168 7.69 -9.36 0.31
N TYR A 169 8.72 -8.99 1.06
CA TYR A 169 9.31 -9.84 2.09
C TYR A 169 8.44 -9.79 3.34
N LYS A 170 8.02 -10.96 3.81
CA LYS A 170 7.27 -11.14 5.06
C LYS A 170 8.10 -11.97 6.02
N GLN A 171 8.43 -11.40 7.18
CA GLN A 171 9.29 -12.05 8.17
C GLN A 171 8.46 -12.76 9.21
N ARG A 172 8.85 -13.99 9.54
CA ARG A 172 8.33 -14.75 10.69
C ARG A 172 8.60 -13.99 11.98
N ILE A 173 7.58 -13.83 12.80
CA ILE A 173 7.67 -13.10 14.06
C ILE A 173 8.09 -14.02 15.20
N ASN A 174 7.58 -15.25 15.18
CA ASN A 174 7.82 -16.24 16.24
C ASN A 174 8.27 -17.55 15.57
N PRO A 175 9.40 -18.13 15.98
CA PRO A 175 9.88 -19.42 15.45
C PRO A 175 8.90 -20.59 15.59
N LEU A 176 7.95 -20.48 16.52
CA LEU A 176 6.92 -21.50 16.76
C LEU A 176 5.69 -21.37 15.84
N VAL A 177 5.61 -20.29 15.06
CA VAL A 177 4.50 -20.05 14.13
C VAL A 177 4.90 -20.49 12.72
N THR A 178 3.98 -21.14 12.02
CA THR A 178 4.20 -21.71 10.67
C THR A 178 3.78 -20.77 9.54
N ASP A 179 3.76 -19.45 9.78
CA ASP A 179 3.32 -18.45 8.82
C ASP A 179 4.05 -18.50 7.48
N VAL A 180 5.37 -18.68 7.48
CA VAL A 180 6.18 -18.85 6.25
C VAL A 180 5.79 -20.12 5.49
N GLU A 181 5.70 -21.26 6.19
CA GLU A 181 5.30 -22.54 5.63
C GLU A 181 3.85 -22.50 5.11
N SER A 182 2.97 -21.86 5.86
CA SER A 182 1.55 -21.73 5.50
C SER A 182 1.38 -20.92 4.22
N GLU A 183 2.05 -19.78 4.07
CA GLU A 183 1.98 -18.99 2.83
C GLU A 183 2.46 -19.78 1.60
N ILE A 184 3.56 -20.53 1.74
CA ILE A 184 4.07 -21.37 0.66
C ILE A 184 3.10 -22.51 0.35
N ALA A 185 2.54 -23.17 1.38
CA ALA A 185 1.59 -24.27 1.21
C ALA A 185 0.30 -23.80 0.52
N VAL A 186 -0.24 -22.64 0.93
CA VAL A 186 -1.43 -22.03 0.30
C VAL A 186 -1.15 -21.71 -1.17
N TYR A 187 0.00 -21.11 -1.48
CA TYR A 187 0.39 -20.86 -2.88
C TYR A 187 0.47 -22.15 -3.70
N LEU A 188 1.12 -23.20 -3.18
CA LEU A 188 1.25 -24.47 -3.89
C LEU A 188 -0.11 -25.14 -4.10
N LEU A 189 -1.01 -25.08 -3.12
CA LEU A 189 -2.37 -25.57 -3.23
C LEU A 189 -3.15 -24.77 -4.28
N ALA A 190 -3.13 -23.44 -4.21
CA ALA A 190 -3.78 -22.57 -5.19
C ALA A 190 -3.31 -22.87 -6.61
N LYS A 191 -1.99 -22.97 -6.81
CA LYS A 191 -1.40 -23.33 -8.10
C LYS A 191 -1.89 -24.69 -8.62
N ARG A 192 -2.02 -25.68 -7.74
CA ARG A 192 -2.52 -27.02 -8.10
C ARG A 192 -4.00 -27.02 -8.46
N LEU A 193 -4.78 -26.16 -7.82
CA LEU A 193 -6.22 -26.00 -8.07
C LEU A 193 -6.53 -25.04 -9.21
N GLY A 194 -5.53 -24.36 -9.78
CA GLY A 194 -5.73 -23.32 -10.81
C GLY A 194 -6.34 -22.02 -10.27
N VAL A 195 -6.30 -21.79 -8.96
CA VAL A 195 -6.83 -20.58 -8.33
C VAL A 195 -5.79 -19.45 -8.43
N PRO A 196 -6.16 -18.23 -8.86
CA PRO A 196 -5.26 -17.09 -8.88
C PRO A 196 -4.69 -16.83 -7.48
N CYS A 197 -3.37 -16.75 -7.36
CA CYS A 197 -2.68 -16.48 -6.11
C CYS A 197 -1.27 -15.90 -6.39
N CYS A 198 -0.85 -14.92 -5.60
CA CYS A 198 0.51 -14.40 -5.68
C CYS A 198 1.53 -15.49 -5.31
N PRO A 199 2.59 -15.70 -6.15
CA PRO A 199 3.62 -16.67 -5.83
C PRO A 199 4.30 -16.37 -4.51
N ALA A 200 4.40 -17.38 -3.64
CA ALA A 200 5.14 -17.33 -2.38
C ALA A 200 6.39 -18.18 -2.47
N VAL A 201 7.55 -17.57 -2.31
CA VAL A 201 8.86 -18.21 -2.45
C VAL A 201 9.63 -18.05 -1.14
N ARG A 202 10.26 -19.12 -0.67
CA ARG A 202 11.12 -19.03 0.54
C ARG A 202 12.36 -18.21 0.24
N ALA A 203 12.52 -17.09 0.92
CA ALA A 203 13.71 -16.26 0.83
C ALA A 203 14.82 -16.77 1.76
N ASP A 204 14.46 -17.14 3.00
CA ASP A 204 15.32 -17.78 3.98
C ASP A 204 14.48 -18.61 4.99
N LYS A 205 15.12 -19.09 6.07
CA LYS A 205 14.46 -19.89 7.11
C LYS A 205 13.24 -19.19 7.73
N ASN A 206 13.28 -17.87 7.85
CA ASN A 206 12.29 -17.07 8.57
C ASN A 206 11.53 -16.09 7.69
N THR A 207 11.76 -16.12 6.37
CA THR A 207 11.22 -15.11 5.46
C THR A 207 10.65 -15.75 4.22
N VAL A 208 9.43 -15.35 3.87
CA VAL A 208 8.79 -15.62 2.58
C VAL A 208 8.78 -14.36 1.73
N PHE A 209 8.94 -14.51 0.43
CA PHE A 209 8.82 -13.47 -0.57
C PHE A 209 7.54 -13.71 -1.39
N SER A 210 6.58 -12.80 -1.28
CA SER A 210 5.36 -12.79 -2.10
C SER A 210 5.60 -11.95 -3.33
N VAL A 211 5.55 -12.58 -4.51
CA VAL A 211 5.85 -11.93 -5.80
C VAL A 211 4.64 -11.15 -6.28
N PHE A 212 4.84 -9.92 -6.72
CA PHE A 212 3.81 -9.17 -7.43
C PHE A 212 3.56 -9.74 -8.83
N LEU A 213 2.29 -9.82 -9.22
CA LEU A 213 1.85 -10.30 -10.52
C LEU A 213 1.58 -9.15 -11.50
N TYR A 214 2.23 -8.00 -11.31
CA TYR A 214 2.09 -6.85 -12.17
C TYR A 214 3.43 -6.12 -12.37
N ASP A 215 3.55 -5.44 -13.50
CA ASP A 215 4.71 -4.62 -13.87
C ASP A 215 4.40 -3.16 -13.54
N PHE A 216 5.07 -2.62 -12.51
CA PHE A 216 4.91 -1.23 -12.08
C PHE A 216 5.04 -0.17 -13.17
N SER A 217 5.76 -0.49 -14.24
CA SER A 217 5.99 0.45 -15.34
C SER A 217 4.78 0.59 -16.26
N LYS A 218 3.81 -0.34 -16.21
CA LYS A 218 2.72 -0.46 -17.20
C LYS A 218 1.39 -0.87 -16.60
N GLU A 219 1.39 -1.45 -15.42
CA GLU A 219 0.22 -2.04 -14.79
C GLU A 219 0.00 -1.42 -13.42
N TYR A 220 -1.25 -1.27 -13.05
CA TYR A 220 -1.68 -0.66 -11.80
C TYR A 220 -2.63 -1.60 -11.06
N VAL A 221 -2.66 -1.49 -9.74
CA VAL A 221 -3.52 -2.33 -8.90
C VAL A 221 -4.45 -1.44 -8.09
N VAL A 222 -5.76 -1.68 -8.21
CA VAL A 222 -6.79 -0.94 -7.48
C VAL A 222 -7.62 -1.92 -6.66
N HIS A 223 -7.66 -1.75 -5.35
CA HIS A 223 -8.46 -2.61 -4.48
C HIS A 223 -9.95 -2.50 -4.77
N PHE A 224 -10.67 -3.60 -4.67
CA PHE A 224 -12.10 -3.63 -4.92
C PHE A 224 -12.92 -2.69 -4.04
N ARG A 225 -12.43 -2.36 -2.86
CA ARG A 225 -13.03 -1.35 -1.99
C ARG A 225 -13.26 -0.01 -2.72
N ARG A 226 -12.38 0.35 -3.67
CA ARG A 226 -12.48 1.61 -4.42
C ARG A 226 -13.55 1.62 -5.51
N PHE A 227 -14.14 0.46 -5.82
CA PHE A 227 -15.25 0.38 -6.77
C PHE A 227 -16.60 0.78 -6.13
N PHE A 228 -16.64 0.94 -4.82
CA PHE A 228 -17.83 1.31 -4.07
C PHE A 228 -17.69 2.71 -3.48
N ASN A 229 -18.61 3.57 -3.81
CA ASN A 229 -18.68 4.94 -3.27
C ASN A 229 -19.41 4.90 -1.92
N GLY A 230 -18.66 4.68 -0.85
CA GLY A 230 -19.18 4.78 0.51
C GLY A 230 -20.06 3.60 0.96
N GLY A 231 -19.71 3.01 2.08
CA GLY A 231 -20.55 2.07 2.82
C GLY A 231 -20.08 0.62 2.74
N ARG A 232 -19.69 0.07 3.87
CA ARG A 232 -19.61 -1.36 4.11
C ARG A 232 -21.06 -1.87 4.22
N GLY A 233 -21.54 -2.58 3.20
CA GLY A 233 -22.81 -3.27 3.26
C GLY A 233 -22.63 -4.72 3.70
N ASP A 234 -23.67 -5.31 4.27
CA ASP A 234 -23.66 -6.68 4.84
C ASP A 234 -23.38 -7.80 3.81
N ASN A 235 -23.22 -7.50 2.53
CA ASN A 235 -22.96 -8.45 1.44
C ASN A 235 -21.93 -7.92 0.43
N GLU A 236 -20.73 -7.56 0.90
CA GLU A 236 -19.69 -6.96 0.07
C GLU A 236 -19.38 -7.77 -1.20
N TYR A 237 -19.27 -9.11 -1.10
CA TYR A 237 -18.98 -9.97 -2.24
C TYR A 237 -20.13 -10.05 -3.25
N GLN A 238 -21.38 -10.08 -2.77
CA GLN A 238 -22.53 -10.06 -3.66
C GLN A 238 -22.63 -8.74 -4.41
N ASN A 239 -22.37 -7.64 -3.73
CA ASN A 239 -22.33 -6.31 -4.34
C ASN A 239 -21.21 -6.23 -5.39
N LEU A 240 -20.04 -6.79 -5.09
CA LEU A 240 -18.93 -6.86 -6.02
C LEU A 240 -19.30 -7.65 -7.29
N ILE A 241 -19.90 -8.85 -7.14
CA ILE A 241 -20.34 -9.68 -8.26
C ILE A 241 -21.39 -8.96 -9.11
N ASN A 242 -22.26 -8.16 -8.48
CA ASN A 242 -23.26 -7.37 -9.22
C ASN A 242 -22.63 -6.25 -10.06
N VAL A 243 -21.58 -5.61 -9.54
CA VAL A 243 -20.85 -4.52 -10.24
C VAL A 243 -19.82 -5.06 -11.24
N ARG A 244 -19.25 -6.21 -10.97
CA ARG A 244 -18.19 -6.85 -11.76
C ARG A 244 -18.48 -8.35 -11.95
N PRO A 245 -19.54 -8.71 -12.70
CA PRO A 245 -19.97 -10.11 -12.87
C PRO A 245 -18.92 -11.00 -13.54
N GLN A 246 -17.98 -10.42 -14.30
CA GLN A 246 -16.87 -11.14 -14.93
C GLN A 246 -15.93 -11.81 -13.94
N TYR A 247 -15.87 -11.35 -12.68
CA TYR A 247 -14.98 -11.91 -11.64
C TYR A 247 -15.69 -12.92 -10.72
N ARG A 248 -16.92 -13.32 -11.03
CA ARG A 248 -17.69 -14.26 -10.19
C ARG A 248 -16.92 -15.54 -9.91
N ASP A 249 -16.34 -16.14 -10.93
CA ASP A 249 -15.66 -17.43 -10.81
C ASP A 249 -14.32 -17.29 -10.05
N ASP A 250 -13.57 -16.23 -10.31
CA ASP A 250 -12.34 -15.91 -9.57
C ASP A 250 -12.61 -15.71 -8.07
N ILE A 251 -13.66 -14.96 -7.75
CA ILE A 251 -14.09 -14.70 -6.37
C ILE A 251 -14.55 -16.00 -5.70
N ALA A 252 -15.33 -16.84 -6.39
CA ALA A 252 -15.81 -18.11 -5.85
C ALA A 252 -14.65 -19.07 -5.57
N GLN A 253 -13.69 -19.17 -6.48
CA GLN A 253 -12.48 -19.98 -6.30
C GLN A 253 -11.63 -19.47 -5.13
N MET A 254 -11.46 -18.18 -5.01
CA MET A 254 -10.74 -17.55 -3.91
C MET A 254 -11.41 -17.85 -2.56
N ILE A 255 -12.74 -17.68 -2.45
CA ILE A 255 -13.49 -17.98 -1.22
C ILE A 255 -13.38 -19.47 -0.87
N LEU A 256 -13.42 -20.35 -1.84
CA LEU A 256 -13.23 -21.79 -1.62
C LEU A 256 -11.82 -22.08 -1.08
N LEU A 257 -10.80 -21.46 -1.64
CA LEU A 257 -9.42 -21.57 -1.16
C LEU A 257 -9.30 -21.06 0.27
N ASP A 258 -9.86 -19.87 0.57
CA ASP A 258 -9.84 -19.28 1.90
C ASP A 258 -10.54 -20.20 2.93
N PHE A 259 -11.68 -20.80 2.56
CA PHE A 259 -12.37 -21.78 3.40
C PHE A 259 -11.51 -23.02 3.70
N ILE A 260 -10.85 -23.60 2.69
CA ILE A 260 -9.98 -24.79 2.86
C ILE A 260 -8.76 -24.44 3.72
N THR A 261 -8.18 -23.26 3.54
CA THR A 261 -6.96 -22.82 4.23
C THR A 261 -7.23 -22.08 5.54
N ARG A 262 -8.51 -21.89 5.91
CA ARG A 262 -8.96 -21.14 7.10
C ARG A 262 -8.45 -19.71 7.12
N GLN A 263 -8.46 -19.07 5.96
CA GLN A 263 -8.15 -17.65 5.83
C GLN A 263 -9.42 -16.86 6.15
N ASP A 264 -9.46 -16.16 7.27
CA ASP A 264 -10.65 -15.46 7.79
C ASP A 264 -10.57 -13.93 7.72
N ASP A 265 -9.43 -13.38 7.27
CA ASP A 265 -9.20 -11.94 7.15
C ASP A 265 -9.44 -11.37 5.74
N ARG A 266 -10.08 -12.13 4.84
CA ARG A 266 -10.34 -11.68 3.48
C ARG A 266 -11.45 -10.62 3.45
N HIS A 267 -11.12 -9.47 2.90
CA HIS A 267 -12.03 -8.35 2.69
C HIS A 267 -11.68 -7.59 1.40
N LEU A 268 -12.51 -6.65 0.96
CA LEU A 268 -12.36 -5.96 -0.34
C LEU A 268 -11.05 -5.14 -0.48
N SER A 269 -10.34 -4.87 0.61
CA SER A 269 -9.01 -4.25 0.56
C SER A 269 -7.87 -5.27 0.41
N ASN A 270 -8.17 -6.59 0.48
CA ASN A 270 -7.20 -7.67 0.27
C ASN A 270 -7.31 -8.31 -1.12
N ILE A 271 -8.24 -7.86 -1.93
CA ILE A 271 -8.43 -8.27 -3.33
C ILE A 271 -8.52 -7.04 -4.21
N ALA A 272 -8.10 -7.19 -5.45
CA ALA A 272 -7.93 -6.04 -6.32
C ALA A 272 -8.22 -6.37 -7.80
N VAL A 273 -8.18 -5.35 -8.61
CA VAL A 273 -8.13 -5.43 -10.06
C VAL A 273 -6.77 -4.93 -10.52
N LYS A 274 -6.13 -5.68 -11.39
CA LYS A 274 -4.98 -5.23 -12.14
C LYS A 274 -5.46 -4.54 -13.42
N ILE A 275 -4.96 -3.34 -13.67
CA ILE A 275 -5.29 -2.51 -14.82
C ILE A 275 -4.06 -2.39 -15.72
N SER A 276 -4.19 -2.80 -16.97
CA SER A 276 -3.17 -2.68 -18.01
C SER A 276 -3.76 -1.92 -19.20
N GLY A 277 -3.47 -0.62 -19.30
CA GLY A 277 -4.10 0.24 -20.30
C GLY A 277 -5.62 0.32 -20.11
N LYS A 278 -6.39 -0.34 -21.00
CA LYS A 278 -7.87 -0.44 -20.92
C LYS A 278 -8.36 -1.79 -20.40
N GLU A 279 -7.46 -2.73 -20.22
CA GLU A 279 -7.80 -4.08 -19.78
C GLU A 279 -7.82 -4.17 -18.26
N GLU A 280 -8.79 -4.90 -17.73
CA GLU A 280 -8.90 -5.23 -16.31
C GLU A 280 -8.80 -6.74 -16.13
N SER A 281 -8.09 -7.17 -15.09
CA SER A 281 -8.03 -8.58 -14.69
C SER A 281 -8.07 -8.72 -13.16
N PHE A 282 -8.59 -9.84 -12.68
CA PHE A 282 -8.60 -10.13 -11.24
C PHE A 282 -7.17 -10.21 -10.69
N TYR A 283 -6.95 -9.60 -9.53
CA TYR A 283 -5.68 -9.64 -8.80
C TYR A 283 -5.95 -10.16 -7.37
N PRO A 284 -5.44 -11.33 -7.02
CA PRO A 284 -5.71 -12.03 -5.77
C PRO A 284 -5.04 -11.43 -4.55
#